data_4fcbf41813edc5f0cb20050896c01047
#
_entry.id   4fcbf41813edc5f0cb20050896c01047
#
_cell.length_a   1.000
_cell.length_b   1.000
_cell.length_c   1.000
_cell.angle_alpha   90.00
_cell.angle_beta   90.00
_cell.angle_gamma   90.00
#
_symmetry.space_group_name_H-M   'P 1'
#
loop_
_entity.id
_entity.type
_entity.pdbx_description
1 polymer ?
#
loop_
_entity_poly.entity_id
_entity_poly.type
_entity_poly.pdbx_seq_one_letter_code
_entity_poly.pdbx_strand_id
1 'polypeptide(L)'
;MRVEATITAPSSIAELAQHGRDLEAAGYDTILVPEAGHDPFLPIMTLAEHTSRPNLGTGIAIAFPRSPFVTAQIAWDLQRFSGGRLLLGLGTQVKGHNERRYSTPWPSPPGPRLREYILCLKAIFNTFQTGARPDFKGEHYQFTLISPFFNPGPLDFSGQQTGDSRQRTRDDTTAPRAKTRIARPAIVTWRRGP
;
A
#
# COMPACT_ATOMS: atom_id res chain seq x y z
N MET A 1 -5.26 -21.09 8.14
CA MET A 1 -3.89 -20.57 7.86
C MET A 1 -4.01 -19.70 6.63
N ARG A 2 -3.42 -18.50 6.62
CA ARG A 2 -3.36 -17.67 5.40
C ARG A 2 -2.05 -17.94 4.70
N VAL A 3 -2.10 -18.10 3.38
CA VAL A 3 -0.94 -18.40 2.55
C VAL A 3 -0.68 -17.22 1.64
N GLU A 4 0.56 -16.72 1.64
CA GLU A 4 0.97 -15.56 0.85
C GLU A 4 2.02 -15.99 -0.17
N ALA A 5 1.94 -15.45 -1.38
CA ALA A 5 2.94 -15.59 -2.43
C ALA A 5 3.58 -14.25 -2.73
N THR A 6 4.85 -14.26 -3.12
CA THR A 6 5.55 -13.09 -3.63
C THR A 6 5.90 -13.30 -5.10
N ILE A 7 5.46 -12.37 -5.95
CA ILE A 7 5.83 -12.36 -7.37
C ILE A 7 6.97 -11.37 -7.56
N THR A 8 8.11 -11.87 -8.04
CA THR A 8 9.23 -11.05 -8.51
C THR A 8 9.16 -10.97 -10.03
N ALA A 9 9.30 -9.77 -10.53
CA ALA A 9 9.30 -9.33 -11.93
C ALA A 9 9.09 -10.39 -13.02
N PRO A 10 7.88 -10.51 -13.57
CA PRO A 10 7.62 -11.31 -14.77
C PRO A 10 8.23 -10.62 -15.99
N SER A 11 8.53 -11.40 -17.02
CA SER A 11 9.10 -10.91 -18.28
C SER A 11 8.06 -10.22 -19.17
N SER A 12 6.76 -10.46 -18.93
CA SER A 12 5.67 -9.86 -19.69
C SER A 12 4.38 -9.69 -18.87
N ILE A 13 3.48 -8.83 -19.35
CA ILE A 13 2.14 -8.67 -18.75
C ILE A 13 1.34 -9.97 -18.84
N ALA A 14 1.46 -10.71 -19.94
CA ALA A 14 0.76 -11.98 -20.12
C ALA A 14 1.21 -13.04 -19.12
N GLU A 15 2.51 -13.13 -18.87
CA GLU A 15 3.08 -14.03 -17.86
C GLU A 15 2.63 -13.65 -16.45
N LEU A 16 2.63 -12.35 -16.12
CA LEU A 16 2.15 -11.85 -14.85
C LEU A 16 0.66 -12.19 -14.62
N ALA A 17 -0.15 -11.97 -15.64
CA ALA A 17 -1.58 -12.31 -15.60
C ALA A 17 -1.80 -13.83 -15.39
N GLN A 18 -1.01 -14.67 -16.06
CA GLN A 18 -1.08 -16.12 -15.88
C GLN A 18 -0.64 -16.53 -14.48
N HIS A 19 0.49 -16.00 -13.97
CA HIS A 19 0.94 -16.25 -12.59
C HIS A 19 -0.14 -15.87 -11.56
N GLY A 20 -0.81 -14.74 -11.75
CA GLY A 20 -1.91 -14.33 -10.87
C GLY A 20 -3.04 -15.35 -10.83
N ARG A 21 -3.48 -15.84 -11.99
CA ARG A 21 -4.52 -16.88 -12.10
C ARG A 21 -4.07 -18.22 -11.46
N ASP A 22 -2.83 -18.61 -11.68
CA ASP A 22 -2.29 -19.87 -11.14
C ASP A 22 -2.22 -19.84 -9.61
N LEU A 23 -1.78 -18.71 -9.02
CA LEU A 23 -1.76 -18.51 -7.57
C LEU A 23 -3.19 -18.47 -6.98
N GLU A 24 -4.12 -17.84 -7.67
CA GLU A 24 -5.53 -17.84 -7.27
C GLU A 24 -6.14 -19.25 -7.33
N ALA A 25 -5.87 -20.01 -8.39
CA ALA A 25 -6.31 -21.38 -8.54
C ALA A 25 -5.70 -22.32 -7.48
N ALA A 26 -4.44 -22.08 -7.11
CA ALA A 26 -3.75 -22.80 -6.04
C ALA A 26 -4.22 -22.42 -4.63
N GLY A 27 -5.12 -21.42 -4.49
CA GLY A 27 -5.75 -21.06 -3.22
C GLY A 27 -4.93 -20.10 -2.36
N TYR A 28 -4.02 -19.32 -2.93
CA TYR A 28 -3.31 -18.28 -2.18
C TYR A 28 -4.26 -17.14 -1.77
N ASP A 29 -4.13 -16.69 -0.51
CA ASP A 29 -4.95 -15.63 0.07
C ASP A 29 -4.44 -14.23 -0.27
N THR A 30 -3.14 -14.09 -0.52
CA THR A 30 -2.48 -12.80 -0.77
C THR A 30 -1.34 -12.97 -1.78
N ILE A 31 -1.25 -12.02 -2.71
CA ILE A 31 -0.14 -11.90 -3.65
C ILE A 31 0.58 -10.58 -3.35
N LEU A 32 1.87 -10.67 -3.02
CA LEU A 32 2.72 -9.53 -2.70
C LEU A 32 3.69 -9.23 -3.85
N VAL A 33 3.87 -7.95 -4.12
CA VAL A 33 4.85 -7.46 -5.10
C VAL A 33 5.86 -6.57 -4.38
N PRO A 34 7.16 -6.95 -4.35
CA PRO A 34 8.21 -6.15 -3.75
C PRO A 34 8.69 -5.06 -4.71
N GLU A 35 9.08 -3.90 -4.16
CA GLU A 35 9.84 -2.89 -4.90
C GLU A 35 11.32 -3.22 -4.85
N ALA A 36 11.81 -3.92 -5.88
CA ALA A 36 13.22 -4.29 -6.00
C ALA A 36 13.85 -3.65 -7.25
N GLY A 37 13.77 -4.28 -8.40
CA GLY A 37 14.22 -3.76 -9.69
C GLY A 37 13.12 -3.05 -10.48
N HIS A 38 11.87 -3.17 -10.06
CA HIS A 38 10.67 -2.66 -10.73
C HIS A 38 9.73 -1.96 -9.76
N ASP A 39 8.84 -1.10 -10.30
CA ASP A 39 7.77 -0.48 -9.54
C ASP A 39 6.77 -1.55 -9.08
N PRO A 40 6.31 -1.54 -7.80
CA PRO A 40 5.43 -2.58 -7.28
C PRO A 40 3.96 -2.37 -7.67
N PHE A 41 3.54 -1.16 -8.06
CA PHE A 41 2.14 -0.84 -8.30
C PHE A 41 1.65 -1.28 -9.67
N LEU A 42 2.51 -1.21 -10.70
CA LEU A 42 2.14 -1.63 -12.06
C LEU A 42 1.75 -3.12 -12.13
N PRO A 43 2.53 -4.06 -11.55
CA PRO A 43 2.11 -5.46 -11.48
C PRO A 43 0.81 -5.67 -10.72
N ILE A 44 0.56 -4.92 -9.62
CA ILE A 44 -0.69 -5.01 -8.85
C ILE A 44 -1.90 -4.66 -9.71
N MET A 45 -1.79 -3.66 -10.60
CA MET A 45 -2.86 -3.29 -11.53
C MET A 45 -3.23 -4.47 -12.44
N THR A 46 -2.23 -5.12 -13.05
CA THR A 46 -2.44 -6.31 -13.89
C THR A 46 -3.08 -7.45 -13.11
N LEU A 47 -2.58 -7.72 -11.89
CA LEU A 47 -3.14 -8.76 -11.03
C LEU A 47 -4.59 -8.45 -10.63
N ALA A 48 -4.93 -7.18 -10.39
CA ALA A 48 -6.29 -6.77 -10.06
C ALA A 48 -7.30 -7.09 -11.16
N GLU A 49 -6.91 -6.90 -12.42
CA GLU A 49 -7.72 -7.23 -13.60
C GLU A 49 -7.90 -8.74 -13.81
N HIS A 50 -6.87 -9.53 -13.49
CA HIS A 50 -6.85 -10.95 -13.82
C HIS A 50 -7.09 -11.92 -12.65
N THR A 51 -7.40 -11.39 -11.47
CA THR A 51 -7.76 -12.16 -10.26
C THR A 51 -8.98 -11.56 -9.58
N SER A 52 -9.71 -12.37 -8.81
CA SER A 52 -10.96 -11.94 -8.15
C SER A 52 -10.95 -12.10 -6.61
N ARG A 53 -10.16 -13.03 -6.07
CA ARG A 53 -10.19 -13.40 -4.65
C ARG A 53 -8.98 -12.95 -3.83
N PRO A 54 -7.71 -13.14 -4.27
CA PRO A 54 -6.58 -12.85 -3.42
C PRO A 54 -6.47 -11.35 -3.13
N ASN A 55 -6.03 -11.02 -1.91
CA ASN A 55 -5.55 -9.68 -1.64
C ASN A 55 -4.28 -9.42 -2.45
N LEU A 56 -4.12 -8.19 -2.88
CA LEU A 56 -2.98 -7.75 -3.68
C LEU A 56 -2.21 -6.69 -2.91
N GLY A 57 -0.92 -6.88 -2.72
CA GLY A 57 -0.20 -5.96 -1.86
C GLY A 57 1.22 -5.63 -2.29
N THR A 58 1.70 -4.48 -1.84
CA THR A 58 3.12 -4.16 -1.93
C THR A 58 3.86 -4.80 -0.77
N GLY A 59 4.91 -5.54 -1.03
CA GLY A 59 5.69 -6.20 0.00
C GLY A 59 7.18 -5.88 -0.03
N ILE A 60 7.56 -4.63 0.06
CA ILE A 60 6.94 -3.32 0.37
C ILE A 60 7.10 -2.34 -0.79
N ALA A 61 6.35 -1.21 -0.79
CA ALA A 61 6.68 -0.03 -1.58
C ALA A 61 7.52 0.95 -0.75
N ILE A 62 8.50 1.59 -1.39
CA ILE A 62 9.42 2.52 -0.72
C ILE A 62 8.73 3.87 -0.56
N ALA A 63 8.52 4.31 0.68
CA ALA A 63 7.72 5.49 1.00
C ALA A 63 8.44 6.81 0.69
N PHE A 64 9.69 6.97 1.15
CA PHE A 64 10.33 8.30 1.20
C PHE A 64 10.57 8.99 -0.14
N PRO A 65 10.86 8.28 -1.25
CA PRO A 65 10.97 8.91 -2.57
C PRO A 65 9.65 9.38 -3.16
N ARG A 66 8.51 8.93 -2.61
CA ARG A 66 7.17 9.29 -3.07
C ARG A 66 6.51 10.26 -2.11
N SER A 67 5.79 11.27 -2.61
CA SER A 67 4.96 12.06 -1.72
C SER A 67 3.77 11.22 -1.21
N PRO A 68 3.26 11.50 0.02
CA PRO A 68 2.05 10.85 0.50
C PRO A 68 0.86 11.01 -0.44
N PHE A 69 0.71 12.17 -1.10
CA PHE A 69 -0.41 12.43 -2.00
C PHE A 69 -0.34 11.55 -3.27
N VAL A 70 0.85 11.44 -3.89
CA VAL A 70 1.04 10.56 -5.07
C VAL A 70 0.77 9.09 -4.70
N THR A 71 1.28 8.64 -3.56
CA THR A 71 1.02 7.28 -3.07
C THR A 71 -0.48 7.08 -2.78
N ALA A 72 -1.15 8.10 -2.24
CA ALA A 72 -2.59 8.03 -1.97
C ALA A 72 -3.40 7.89 -3.27
N GLN A 73 -3.08 8.64 -4.32
CA GLN A 73 -3.76 8.52 -5.62
C GLN A 73 -3.61 7.11 -6.19
N ILE A 74 -2.38 6.59 -6.26
CA ILE A 74 -2.11 5.23 -6.75
C ILE A 74 -2.87 4.19 -5.93
N ALA A 75 -2.79 4.28 -4.60
CA ALA A 75 -3.46 3.33 -3.73
C ALA A 75 -4.99 3.42 -3.82
N TRP A 76 -5.54 4.62 -4.02
CA TRP A 76 -6.97 4.83 -4.19
C TRP A 76 -7.50 4.18 -5.46
N ASP A 77 -6.80 4.37 -6.58
CA ASP A 77 -7.16 3.76 -7.84
C ASP A 77 -7.01 2.23 -7.79
N LEU A 78 -5.91 1.73 -7.27
CA LEU A 78 -5.72 0.28 -7.09
C LEU A 78 -6.76 -0.34 -6.15
N GLN A 79 -7.16 0.36 -5.10
CA GLN A 79 -8.24 -0.10 -4.21
C GLN A 79 -9.57 -0.17 -4.96
N ARG A 80 -9.86 0.82 -5.80
CA ARG A 80 -11.06 0.83 -6.67
C ARG A 80 -11.04 -0.32 -7.64
N PHE A 81 -9.97 -0.45 -8.43
CA PHE A 81 -9.86 -1.45 -9.50
C PHE A 81 -9.77 -2.88 -8.98
N SER A 82 -9.16 -3.08 -7.80
CA SER A 82 -9.11 -4.40 -7.18
C SER A 82 -10.38 -4.78 -6.41
N GLY A 83 -11.39 -3.91 -6.36
CA GLY A 83 -12.60 -4.19 -5.57
C GLY A 83 -12.37 -4.25 -4.08
N GLY A 84 -11.47 -3.42 -3.55
CA GLY A 84 -11.21 -3.36 -2.12
C GLY A 84 -10.15 -4.35 -1.62
N ARG A 85 -9.38 -4.98 -2.52
CA ARG A 85 -8.40 -6.04 -2.19
C ARG A 85 -6.97 -5.53 -1.99
N LEU A 86 -6.70 -4.22 -2.12
CA LEU A 86 -5.36 -3.69 -1.96
C LEU A 86 -4.88 -3.72 -0.51
N LEU A 87 -3.63 -4.18 -0.32
CA LEU A 87 -2.85 -4.08 0.91
C LEU A 87 -1.62 -3.21 0.65
N LEU A 88 -1.59 -1.99 1.16
CA LEU A 88 -0.47 -1.07 0.97
C LEU A 88 0.60 -1.30 2.05
N GLY A 89 1.62 -2.08 1.72
CA GLY A 89 2.81 -2.26 2.54
C GLY A 89 3.87 -1.21 2.23
N LEU A 90 4.36 -0.49 3.25
CA LEU A 90 5.29 0.61 3.12
C LEU A 90 6.57 0.37 3.93
N GLY A 91 7.70 0.80 3.36
CA GLY A 91 9.00 0.77 4.03
C GLY A 91 9.84 2.00 3.74
N THR A 92 10.84 2.24 4.58
CA THR A 92 11.70 3.42 4.49
C THR A 92 12.82 3.30 3.46
N GLN A 93 13.19 2.07 3.08
CA GLN A 93 14.47 1.73 2.47
C GLN A 93 15.65 2.12 3.40
N VAL A 94 16.88 1.95 2.97
CA VAL A 94 18.08 2.33 3.73
C VAL A 94 18.65 3.68 3.26
N LYS A 95 19.44 4.35 4.12
CA LYS A 95 19.99 5.67 3.88
C LYS A 95 20.67 5.80 2.52
N GLY A 96 21.62 4.90 2.22
CA GLY A 96 22.40 4.99 1.00
C GLY A 96 21.57 4.91 -0.29
N HIS A 97 20.46 4.18 -0.28
CA HIS A 97 19.55 4.10 -1.42
C HIS A 97 18.68 5.36 -1.53
N ASN A 98 18.17 5.89 -0.42
CA ASN A 98 17.41 7.14 -0.44
C ASN A 98 18.24 8.29 -1.01
N GLU A 99 19.44 8.50 -0.48
CA GLU A 99 20.27 9.63 -0.85
C GLU A 99 20.89 9.49 -2.26
N ARG A 100 21.43 8.30 -2.60
CA ARG A 100 22.25 8.13 -3.83
C ARG A 100 21.49 7.56 -5.02
N ARG A 101 20.32 6.90 -4.80
CA ARG A 101 19.49 6.35 -5.88
C ARG A 101 18.24 7.19 -6.10
N TYR A 102 17.59 7.63 -5.02
CA TYR A 102 16.31 8.32 -5.09
C TYR A 102 16.41 9.84 -4.88
N SER A 103 17.63 10.38 -4.65
CA SER A 103 17.86 11.81 -4.40
C SER A 103 16.97 12.38 -3.30
N THR A 104 16.69 11.57 -2.29
CA THR A 104 15.79 11.90 -1.20
C THR A 104 16.55 12.01 0.11
N PRO A 105 16.45 13.13 0.85
CA PRO A 105 17.13 13.30 2.14
C PRO A 105 16.71 12.20 3.13
N TRP A 106 17.71 11.69 3.87
CA TRP A 106 17.47 10.71 4.91
C TRP A 106 17.22 11.38 6.26
N PRO A 107 16.06 11.20 6.88
CA PRO A 107 15.85 11.65 8.24
C PRO A 107 16.46 10.66 9.23
N SER A 108 16.92 11.16 10.35
CA SER A 108 17.42 10.32 11.45
C SER A 108 16.76 10.75 12.75
N PRO A 109 15.98 9.86 13.38
CA PRO A 109 15.62 8.50 12.99
C PRO A 109 14.51 8.40 11.92
N PRO A 110 14.47 7.36 11.07
CA PRO A 110 13.49 7.27 9.97
C PRO A 110 12.07 6.91 10.43
N GLY A 111 11.93 6.30 11.59
CA GLY A 111 10.63 5.84 12.10
C GLY A 111 9.59 6.95 12.29
N PRO A 112 9.92 8.08 12.92
CA PRO A 112 9.00 9.21 13.05
C PRO A 112 8.49 9.72 11.71
N ARG A 113 9.36 9.89 10.69
CA ARG A 113 8.95 10.32 9.36
C ARG A 113 8.03 9.30 8.69
N LEU A 114 8.31 7.97 8.82
CA LEU A 114 7.41 6.96 8.26
C LEU A 114 6.04 6.98 8.95
N ARG A 115 6.01 7.14 10.26
CA ARG A 115 4.76 7.30 11.00
C ARG A 115 3.97 8.52 10.51
N GLU A 116 4.64 9.66 10.33
CA GLU A 116 4.02 10.87 9.82
C GLU A 116 3.52 10.68 8.38
N TYR A 117 4.29 10.01 7.52
CA TYR A 117 3.87 9.64 6.17
C TYR A 117 2.53 8.87 6.18
N ILE A 118 2.42 7.86 7.05
CA ILE A 118 1.21 7.05 7.19
C ILE A 118 0.03 7.88 7.71
N LEU A 119 0.27 8.77 8.67
CA LEU A 119 -0.77 9.67 9.19
C LEU A 119 -1.26 10.66 8.12
N CYS A 120 -0.34 11.19 7.31
CA CYS A 120 -0.68 12.02 6.16
C CYS A 120 -1.51 11.24 5.12
N LEU A 121 -1.12 10.01 4.78
CA LEU A 121 -1.92 9.13 3.91
C LEU A 121 -3.35 8.94 4.44
N LYS A 122 -3.50 8.66 5.73
CA LYS A 122 -4.82 8.48 6.35
C LYS A 122 -5.67 9.76 6.27
N ALA A 123 -5.06 10.93 6.44
CA ALA A 123 -5.75 12.21 6.29
C ALA A 123 -6.21 12.42 4.82
N ILE A 124 -5.37 12.09 3.85
CA ILE A 124 -5.72 12.17 2.43
C ILE A 124 -6.88 11.21 2.10
N PHE A 125 -6.79 9.95 2.53
CA PHE A 125 -7.87 8.98 2.34
C PHE A 125 -9.18 9.40 2.99
N ASN A 126 -9.13 10.00 4.18
CA ASN A 126 -10.31 10.56 4.82
C ASN A 126 -10.95 11.67 3.96
N THR A 127 -10.13 12.59 3.43
CA THR A 127 -10.62 13.63 2.52
C THR A 127 -11.24 13.04 1.25
N PHE A 128 -10.60 12.05 0.64
CA PHE A 128 -11.13 11.37 -0.56
C PHE A 128 -12.48 10.70 -0.28
N GLN A 129 -12.59 10.03 0.88
CA GLN A 129 -13.79 9.27 1.22
C GLN A 129 -14.97 10.16 1.67
N THR A 130 -14.70 11.23 2.40
CA THR A 130 -15.75 12.01 3.08
C THR A 130 -15.95 13.40 2.52
N GLY A 131 -15.02 13.90 1.69
CA GLY A 131 -14.98 15.29 1.26
C GLY A 131 -14.51 16.26 2.36
N ALA A 132 -14.02 15.76 3.51
CA ALA A 132 -13.53 16.59 4.60
C ALA A 132 -12.41 17.53 4.14
N ARG A 133 -12.38 18.74 4.68
CA ARG A 133 -11.33 19.72 4.38
C ARG A 133 -9.96 19.19 4.81
N PRO A 134 -8.91 19.29 3.96
CA PRO A 134 -7.56 18.94 4.34
C PRO A 134 -7.05 19.82 5.49
N ASP A 135 -6.51 19.17 6.55
CA ASP A 135 -5.92 19.88 7.70
C ASP A 135 -4.81 19.04 8.35
N PHE A 136 -3.91 18.48 7.55
CA PHE A 136 -2.76 17.77 8.08
C PHE A 136 -1.51 18.65 7.98
N LYS A 137 -0.86 18.88 9.12
CA LYS A 137 0.41 19.62 9.24
C LYS A 137 1.35 18.84 10.14
N GLY A 138 2.41 18.30 9.53
CA GLY A 138 3.48 17.59 10.22
C GLY A 138 4.81 18.31 10.08
N GLU A 139 5.85 17.69 10.59
CA GLU A 139 7.24 18.16 10.47
C GLU A 139 7.79 17.94 9.05
N HIS A 140 7.40 16.83 8.43
CA HIS A 140 7.93 16.39 7.13
C HIS A 140 6.92 16.51 6.00
N TYR A 141 5.62 16.44 6.30
CA TYR A 141 4.55 16.39 5.31
C TYR A 141 3.40 17.31 5.66
N GLN A 142 2.79 17.89 4.62
CA GLN A 142 1.60 18.73 4.76
C GLN A 142 0.54 18.31 3.73
N PHE A 143 -0.72 18.33 4.15
CA PHE A 143 -1.86 18.20 3.28
C PHE A 143 -2.95 19.16 3.74
N THR A 144 -2.94 20.38 3.19
CA THR A 144 -3.82 21.50 3.56
C THR A 144 -4.58 22.09 2.39
N LEU A 145 -4.36 21.55 1.18
CA LEU A 145 -4.98 22.02 -0.05
C LEU A 145 -5.44 20.84 -0.90
N ILE A 146 -6.68 20.90 -1.35
CA ILE A 146 -7.24 20.12 -2.46
C ILE A 146 -8.31 20.94 -3.16
N SER A 147 -8.38 20.86 -4.47
CA SER A 147 -9.54 21.35 -5.22
C SER A 147 -10.46 20.18 -5.59
N PRO A 148 -11.75 20.44 -5.90
CA PRO A 148 -12.69 19.39 -6.30
C PRO A 148 -12.18 18.52 -7.47
N PHE A 149 -11.43 19.13 -8.40
CA PHE A 149 -10.86 18.44 -9.56
C PHE A 149 -9.86 17.32 -9.16
N PHE A 150 -9.13 17.49 -8.06
CA PHE A 150 -8.15 16.51 -7.57
C PHE A 150 -8.72 15.52 -6.54
N ASN A 151 -10.00 15.64 -6.20
CA ASN A 151 -10.64 14.69 -5.30
C ASN A 151 -11.31 13.57 -6.12
N PRO A 152 -10.82 12.32 -6.03
CA PRO A 152 -11.36 11.20 -6.79
C PRO A 152 -12.75 10.75 -6.32
N GLY A 153 -13.24 11.30 -5.21
CA GLY A 153 -14.50 10.92 -4.58
C GLY A 153 -14.42 9.59 -3.79
N PRO A 154 -15.51 9.23 -3.13
CA PRO A 154 -15.55 8.05 -2.27
C PRO A 154 -15.41 6.75 -3.04
N LEU A 155 -14.89 5.72 -2.36
CA LEU A 155 -14.95 4.35 -2.80
C LEU A 155 -16.25 3.71 -2.29
N ASP A 156 -17.01 3.14 -3.22
CA ASP A 156 -18.20 2.36 -2.92
C ASP A 156 -18.04 0.94 -3.49
N PHE A 157 -18.14 -0.05 -2.61
CA PHE A 157 -18.06 -1.47 -2.94
C PHE A 157 -19.39 -2.20 -2.67
N SER A 158 -20.49 -1.48 -2.46
CA SER A 158 -21.80 -2.06 -2.10
C SER A 158 -22.35 -3.03 -3.14
N GLY A 159 -21.94 -2.87 -4.42
CA GLY A 159 -22.35 -3.76 -5.51
C GLY A 159 -21.44 -4.97 -5.75
N GLN A 160 -20.33 -5.11 -5.02
CA GLN A 160 -19.40 -6.21 -5.20
C GLN A 160 -19.67 -7.33 -4.19
N GLN A 161 -19.89 -8.55 -4.67
CA GLN A 161 -20.00 -9.73 -3.80
C GLN A 161 -18.66 -9.95 -3.09
N THR A 162 -18.64 -9.66 -1.81
CA THR A 162 -17.50 -9.95 -0.95
C THR A 162 -17.53 -11.41 -0.55
N GLY A 163 -16.60 -12.20 -1.08
CA GLY A 163 -16.24 -13.43 -0.40
C GLY A 163 -15.87 -13.11 1.06
N ASP A 164 -16.46 -13.83 1.99
CA ASP A 164 -16.35 -13.61 3.44
C ASP A 164 -14.90 -13.55 3.91
N SER A 165 -14.36 -12.34 4.05
CA SER A 165 -13.06 -12.10 4.66
C SER A 165 -13.26 -11.51 6.05
N ARG A 166 -13.48 -12.38 7.04
CA ARG A 166 -13.41 -12.01 8.47
C ARG A 166 -11.99 -11.55 8.80
N GLN A 167 -11.80 -10.27 8.79
CA GLN A 167 -10.54 -9.61 9.12
C GLN A 167 -10.36 -9.58 10.64
N ARG A 168 -9.46 -10.42 11.15
CA ARG A 168 -8.99 -10.30 12.53
C ARG A 168 -7.84 -9.29 12.59
N THR A 169 -8.02 -8.24 13.38
CA THR A 169 -6.93 -7.39 13.88
C THR A 169 -6.02 -8.21 14.78
N ARG A 170 -4.73 -8.25 14.52
CA ARG A 170 -3.72 -8.55 15.51
C ARG A 170 -3.09 -7.26 15.99
N ASP A 171 -3.49 -6.86 17.20
CA ASP A 171 -2.63 -6.12 18.11
C ASP A 171 -1.63 -7.14 18.66
N ASP A 172 -0.39 -7.08 18.20
CA ASP A 172 0.67 -7.93 18.75
C ASP A 172 1.76 -7.04 19.36
N THR A 173 1.58 -6.78 20.65
CA THR A 173 2.53 -6.09 21.52
C THR A 173 3.28 -7.07 22.39
N THR A 174 3.90 -8.14 21.83
CA THR A 174 4.88 -8.93 22.61
C THR A 174 5.79 -9.73 21.68
N ALA A 175 7.02 -9.28 21.49
CA ALA A 175 8.14 -10.14 21.14
C ALA A 175 9.49 -9.49 21.51
N PRO A 176 10.50 -10.28 21.91
CA PRO A 176 11.71 -9.80 22.57
C PRO A 176 12.73 -9.17 21.63
N ARG A 177 13.54 -8.29 22.23
CA ARG A 177 14.61 -7.51 21.57
C ARG A 177 15.68 -8.41 20.92
N ALA A 178 15.82 -8.33 19.61
CA ALA A 178 17.05 -8.69 18.90
C ALA A 178 17.64 -7.44 18.23
N LYS A 179 18.93 -7.24 18.40
CA LYS A 179 19.70 -6.09 17.93
C LYS A 179 19.98 -6.23 16.44
N THR A 180 19.16 -5.61 15.61
CA THR A 180 19.50 -5.02 14.28
C THR A 180 18.25 -4.28 13.84
N ARG A 181 18.25 -2.94 13.93
CA ARG A 181 17.09 -2.11 13.57
C ARG A 181 16.96 -1.97 12.06
N ILE A 182 16.43 -2.96 11.40
CA ILE A 182 15.73 -2.77 10.14
C ILE A 182 14.35 -2.26 10.54
N ALA A 183 14.00 -1.04 10.08
CA ALA A 183 12.67 -0.50 10.33
C ALA A 183 11.62 -1.50 9.79
N ARG A 184 10.70 -1.94 10.65
CA ARG A 184 9.66 -2.91 10.28
C ARG A 184 8.76 -2.30 9.20
N PRO A 185 8.38 -3.05 8.16
CA PRO A 185 7.40 -2.59 7.18
C PRO A 185 6.07 -2.30 7.88
N ALA A 186 5.44 -1.19 7.49
CA ALA A 186 4.10 -0.85 7.95
C ALA A 186 3.09 -1.25 6.88
N ILE A 187 2.06 -2.00 7.27
CA ILE A 187 0.93 -2.33 6.39
C ILE A 187 -0.20 -1.37 6.71
N VAL A 188 -0.60 -0.58 5.72
CA VAL A 188 -1.77 0.30 5.80
C VAL A 188 -2.95 -0.43 5.17
N THR A 189 -3.89 -0.88 5.99
CA THR A 189 -5.13 -1.48 5.51
C THR A 189 -6.24 -0.44 5.57
N TRP A 190 -7.00 -0.30 4.50
CA TRP A 190 -8.24 0.44 4.48
C TRP A 190 -9.37 -0.47 4.98
N ARG A 191 -9.98 -0.11 6.10
CA ARG A 191 -11.21 -0.78 6.54
C ARG A 191 -12.41 -0.02 6.01
N ARG A 192 -13.42 -0.77 5.54
CA ARG A 192 -14.77 -0.23 5.36
C ARG A 192 -15.23 0.30 6.72
N GLY A 193 -15.70 1.53 6.78
CA GLY A 193 -16.46 2.01 7.95
C GLY A 193 -17.73 1.17 8.16
N PRO A 194 -18.32 1.25 9.34
CA PRO A 194 -19.58 0.58 9.63
C PRO A 194 -20.67 1.01 8.65
#